data_09cee956a65d254ab3dc578326cf8d07
#
_entry.id   09cee956a65d254ab3dc578326cf8d07
#
_cell.length_a   1.000
_cell.length_b   1.000
_cell.length_c   1.000
_cell.angle_alpha   90.00
_cell.angle_beta   90.00
_cell.angle_gamma   90.00
#
_symmetry.space_group_name_H-M   'P 1'
#
loop_
_entity.id
_entity.type
_entity.pdbx_description
1 polymer ?
#
loop_
_entity_poly.entity_id
_entity_poly.type
_entity_poly.pdbx_seq_one_letter_code
_entity_poly.pdbx_strand_id
1 'polypeptide(L)'
;GGASDGIEDHTQSALKDIGAKCLVWQLAMKPGKPMTVGIIEGKLIFCLPGNPVAAFVCAKLIIKPLINKLAGCEDLETFTIKLPSGFDHNKRIGRAEYLRAKIINNDNGSFITIHGRKGAGVISSLTGADGLVEIPLECEIVRKGDLLKFIPFNHIGL
;
A
#
# COMPACT_ATOMS: atom_id res chain seq x y z
N GLY A 1 13.10 -11.89 7.98
CA GLY A 1 11.83 -12.40 7.64
C GLY A 1 10.84 -11.35 7.25
N GLY A 2 9.72 -11.78 6.98
CA GLY A 2 8.52 -11.05 6.61
C GLY A 2 7.52 -12.06 6.11
N ALA A 3 6.24 -11.74 6.20
CA ALA A 3 5.21 -12.64 5.71
C ALA A 3 5.37 -12.82 4.19
N SER A 4 5.79 -13.99 3.74
CA SER A 4 5.97 -14.37 2.33
C SER A 4 5.72 -15.86 2.13
N ASP A 5 5.72 -16.32 0.89
CA ASP A 5 5.64 -17.75 0.58
C ASP A 5 7.06 -18.41 0.54
N GLY A 6 8.08 -17.72 1.07
CA GLY A 6 9.46 -18.19 1.09
C GLY A 6 9.73 -19.29 2.13
N ILE A 7 10.73 -20.12 1.86
CA ILE A 7 11.14 -21.24 2.75
C ILE A 7 11.55 -20.76 4.16
N GLU A 8 11.95 -19.49 4.29
CA GLU A 8 12.37 -18.87 5.56
C GLU A 8 11.24 -18.06 6.23
N ASP A 9 10.01 -18.12 5.74
CA ASP A 9 8.89 -17.44 6.35
C ASP A 9 8.21 -18.32 7.41
N HIS A 10 8.56 -18.07 8.64
CA HIS A 10 8.01 -18.76 9.80
C HIS A 10 6.77 -18.06 10.39
N THR A 11 6.24 -17.02 9.73
CA THR A 11 5.17 -16.18 10.28
C THR A 11 3.89 -16.98 10.53
N GLN A 12 3.51 -17.88 9.60
CA GLN A 12 2.30 -18.69 9.76
C GLN A 12 2.44 -19.72 10.89
N SER A 13 3.59 -20.43 10.94
CA SER A 13 3.84 -21.39 12.01
C SER A 13 3.84 -20.67 13.35
N ALA A 14 4.53 -19.52 13.48
CA ALA A 14 4.56 -18.75 14.71
C ALA A 14 3.15 -18.30 15.16
N LEU A 15 2.30 -17.82 14.24
CA LEU A 15 0.91 -17.47 14.59
C LEU A 15 0.13 -18.69 15.09
N LYS A 16 0.32 -19.85 14.45
CA LYS A 16 -0.33 -21.10 14.87
C LYS A 16 0.18 -21.58 16.23
N ASP A 17 1.50 -21.53 16.44
CA ASP A 17 2.14 -22.01 17.67
C ASP A 17 1.70 -21.21 18.90
N ILE A 18 1.44 -19.91 18.75
CA ILE A 18 0.88 -19.08 19.83
C ILE A 18 -0.64 -19.17 19.94
N GLY A 19 -1.31 -19.98 19.12
CA GLY A 19 -2.77 -20.12 19.12
C GLY A 19 -3.54 -18.95 18.51
N ALA A 20 -2.89 -18.12 17.71
CA ALA A 20 -3.56 -17.02 17.03
C ALA A 20 -4.41 -17.52 15.87
N LYS A 21 -5.63 -16.98 15.76
CA LYS A 21 -6.51 -17.24 14.61
C LYS A 21 -6.12 -16.31 13.45
N CYS A 22 -5.82 -16.86 12.28
CA CYS A 22 -5.60 -16.06 11.08
C CYS A 22 -6.93 -15.50 10.56
N LEU A 23 -7.03 -14.17 10.42
CA LEU A 23 -8.20 -13.47 9.91
C LEU A 23 -8.05 -13.15 8.42
N VAL A 24 -6.85 -12.78 8.01
CA VAL A 24 -6.52 -12.41 6.61
C VAL A 24 -5.21 -13.07 6.25
N TRP A 25 -5.22 -13.80 5.14
CA TRP A 25 -4.04 -14.37 4.52
C TRP A 25 -3.87 -13.83 3.12
N GLN A 26 -2.81 -13.06 2.92
CA GLN A 26 -2.48 -12.36 1.68
C GLN A 26 -3.53 -11.32 1.24
N LEU A 27 -3.05 -10.27 0.60
CA LEU A 27 -3.87 -9.18 0.07
C LEU A 27 -3.77 -9.12 -1.45
N ALA A 28 -4.89 -8.77 -2.09
CA ALA A 28 -4.93 -8.54 -3.54
C ALA A 28 -4.32 -7.18 -3.91
N MET A 29 -3.09 -6.90 -3.41
CA MET A 29 -2.38 -5.65 -3.64
C MET A 29 -0.90 -5.85 -3.96
N LYS A 30 -0.28 -4.84 -4.56
CA LYS A 30 1.16 -4.79 -4.87
C LYS A 30 1.67 -3.33 -4.71
N PRO A 31 2.73 -3.13 -3.89
CA PRO A 31 3.35 -4.11 -2.99
C PRO A 31 2.43 -4.43 -1.81
N GLY A 32 2.70 -5.53 -1.11
CA GLY A 32 1.99 -5.85 0.14
C GLY A 32 1.21 -7.17 0.14
N LYS A 33 1.21 -7.95 -0.97
CA LYS A 33 0.54 -9.25 -1.03
C LYS A 33 0.78 -10.12 0.21
N PRO A 34 2.01 -10.28 0.75
CA PRO A 34 2.29 -11.20 1.85
C PRO A 34 1.75 -10.77 3.21
N MET A 35 1.17 -9.58 3.35
CA MET A 35 0.63 -9.15 4.65
C MET A 35 -0.38 -10.16 5.19
N THR A 36 -0.27 -10.45 6.48
CA THR A 36 -1.17 -11.35 7.21
C THR A 36 -1.69 -10.66 8.46
N VAL A 37 -2.94 -10.93 8.82
CA VAL A 37 -3.54 -10.44 10.06
C VAL A 37 -4.06 -11.62 10.86
N GLY A 38 -3.62 -11.69 12.12
CA GLY A 38 -4.10 -12.66 13.10
C GLY A 38 -4.79 -11.98 14.28
N ILE A 39 -5.46 -12.78 15.10
CA ILE A 39 -6.05 -12.34 16.37
C ILE A 39 -5.81 -13.38 17.45
N ILE A 40 -5.46 -12.93 18.65
CA ILE A 40 -5.35 -13.73 19.85
C ILE A 40 -5.85 -12.93 21.05
N GLU A 41 -6.72 -13.52 21.87
CA GLU A 41 -7.29 -12.86 23.06
C GLU A 41 -7.83 -11.43 22.79
N GLY A 42 -8.49 -11.25 21.63
CA GLY A 42 -9.03 -9.95 21.21
C GLY A 42 -7.98 -8.94 20.70
N LYS A 43 -6.69 -9.31 20.67
CA LYS A 43 -5.60 -8.45 20.20
C LYS A 43 -5.25 -8.79 18.75
N LEU A 44 -5.13 -7.76 17.89
CA LEU A 44 -4.71 -7.92 16.51
C LEU A 44 -3.20 -8.06 16.37
N ILE A 45 -2.77 -8.97 15.53
CA ILE A 45 -1.37 -9.19 15.16
C ILE A 45 -1.22 -8.91 13.68
N PHE A 46 -0.33 -7.98 13.33
CA PHE A 46 -0.02 -7.64 11.93
C PHE A 46 1.35 -8.19 11.55
N CYS A 47 1.37 -9.10 10.61
CA CYS A 47 2.60 -9.65 10.04
C CYS A 47 2.89 -8.93 8.74
N LEU A 48 3.88 -8.03 8.77
CA LEU A 48 4.24 -7.18 7.63
C LEU A 48 5.20 -7.88 6.68
N PRO A 49 5.14 -7.52 5.37
CA PRO A 49 6.17 -7.96 4.41
C PRO A 49 7.57 -7.55 4.83
N GLY A 50 8.58 -8.38 4.55
CA GLY A 50 9.98 -8.04 4.81
C GLY A 50 10.54 -6.93 3.92
N ASN A 51 9.91 -6.66 2.78
CA ASN A 51 10.26 -5.52 1.95
C ASN A 51 9.78 -4.22 2.62
N PRO A 52 10.69 -3.27 2.96
CA PRO A 52 10.34 -2.06 3.72
C PRO A 52 9.34 -1.14 3.01
N VAL A 53 9.37 -1.09 1.67
CA VAL A 53 8.37 -0.32 0.90
C VAL A 53 7.00 -0.98 1.00
N ALA A 54 6.94 -2.31 0.95
CA ALA A 54 5.69 -3.04 1.11
C ALA A 54 5.14 -2.87 2.54
N ALA A 55 6.00 -2.96 3.55
CA ALA A 55 5.64 -2.74 4.95
C ALA A 55 5.06 -1.32 5.16
N PHE A 56 5.70 -0.29 4.61
CA PHE A 56 5.21 1.09 4.66
C PHE A 56 3.83 1.24 4.00
N VAL A 57 3.65 0.68 2.80
CA VAL A 57 2.36 0.75 2.08
C VAL A 57 1.27 0.05 2.87
N CYS A 58 1.51 -1.14 3.41
CA CYS A 58 0.57 -1.85 4.27
C CYS A 58 0.25 -1.06 5.55
N ALA A 59 1.27 -0.48 6.19
CA ALA A 59 1.07 0.33 7.38
C ALA A 59 0.18 1.56 7.10
N LYS A 60 0.46 2.28 6.01
CA LYS A 60 -0.30 3.48 5.64
C LYS A 60 -1.75 3.17 5.27
N LEU A 61 -1.97 2.14 4.45
CA LEU A 61 -3.28 1.89 3.85
C LEU A 61 -4.20 1.01 4.71
N ILE A 62 -3.64 0.21 5.61
CA ILE A 62 -4.39 -0.79 6.36
C ILE A 62 -4.24 -0.60 7.86
N ILE A 63 -3.00 -0.55 8.36
CA ILE A 63 -2.78 -0.51 9.82
C ILE A 63 -3.20 0.84 10.39
N LYS A 64 -2.81 1.95 9.77
CA LYS A 64 -3.16 3.30 10.25
C LYS A 64 -4.67 3.50 10.37
N PRO A 65 -5.51 3.22 9.35
CA PRO A 65 -6.96 3.31 9.48
C PRO A 65 -7.53 2.40 10.57
N LEU A 66 -6.99 1.19 10.72
CA LEU A 66 -7.41 0.28 11.78
C LEU A 66 -7.07 0.79 13.18
N ILE A 67 -5.87 1.32 13.38
CA ILE A 67 -5.47 1.94 14.65
C ILE A 67 -6.37 3.14 14.95
N ASN A 68 -6.64 4.00 13.97
CA ASN A 68 -7.54 5.14 14.13
C ASN A 68 -8.94 4.67 14.57
N LYS A 69 -9.47 3.61 13.95
CA LYS A 69 -10.75 3.02 14.34
C LYS A 69 -10.74 2.49 15.77
N LEU A 70 -9.69 1.79 16.16
CA LEU A 70 -9.53 1.28 17.53
C LEU A 70 -9.38 2.41 18.55
N ALA A 71 -8.82 3.54 18.14
CA ALA A 71 -8.69 4.75 18.95
C ALA A 71 -9.98 5.59 19.01
N GLY A 72 -11.06 5.16 18.33
CA GLY A 72 -12.35 5.85 18.33
C GLY A 72 -12.47 7.00 17.33
N CYS A 73 -11.56 7.10 16.35
CA CYS A 73 -11.71 8.10 15.29
C CYS A 73 -12.91 7.73 14.40
N GLU A 74 -13.76 8.72 14.13
CA GLU A 74 -14.95 8.54 13.27
C GLU A 74 -14.59 8.62 11.78
N ASP A 75 -13.69 9.54 11.41
CA ASP A 75 -13.19 9.67 10.04
C ASP A 75 -12.04 8.69 9.80
N LEU A 76 -12.36 7.65 9.06
CA LEU A 76 -11.42 6.58 8.71
C LEU A 76 -10.98 6.66 7.24
N GLU A 77 -11.56 7.57 6.47
CA GLU A 77 -11.26 7.67 5.05
C GLU A 77 -9.84 8.18 4.83
N THR A 78 -9.12 7.46 4.01
CA THR A 78 -7.80 7.93 3.55
C THR A 78 -8.02 9.09 2.60
N PHE A 79 -7.50 10.27 2.95
CA PHE A 79 -7.55 11.43 2.07
C PHE A 79 -6.94 11.12 0.71
N THR A 80 -7.68 11.43 -0.34
CA THR A 80 -7.25 11.17 -1.72
C THR A 80 -7.66 12.31 -2.64
N ILE A 81 -6.86 12.52 -3.69
CA ILE A 81 -7.19 13.44 -4.78
C ILE A 81 -7.14 12.71 -6.11
N LYS A 82 -7.90 13.15 -7.09
CA LYS A 82 -7.82 12.64 -8.45
C LYS A 82 -6.92 13.55 -9.28
N LEU A 83 -5.89 12.98 -9.90
CA LEU A 83 -4.95 13.69 -10.75
C LEU A 83 -4.74 12.92 -12.06
N PRO A 84 -4.52 13.63 -13.19
CA PRO A 84 -4.22 12.98 -14.45
C PRO A 84 -2.86 12.28 -14.41
N SER A 85 -2.78 11.12 -15.02
CA SER A 85 -1.55 10.38 -15.22
C SER A 85 -0.64 11.08 -16.23
N GLY A 86 0.63 11.28 -15.89
CA GLY A 86 1.68 11.70 -16.80
C GLY A 86 2.44 10.53 -17.45
N PHE A 87 1.95 9.29 -17.27
CA PHE A 87 2.61 8.07 -17.69
C PHE A 87 1.63 7.04 -18.25
N ASP A 88 2.14 6.13 -19.07
CA ASP A 88 1.46 4.90 -19.45
C ASP A 88 1.93 3.75 -18.54
N HIS A 89 1.02 2.85 -18.16
CA HIS A 89 1.36 1.71 -17.34
C HIS A 89 0.47 0.51 -17.66
N ASN A 90 1.10 -0.67 -17.75
CA ASN A 90 0.41 -1.94 -17.94
C ASN A 90 0.64 -2.83 -16.73
N LYS A 91 -0.42 -3.48 -16.26
CA LYS A 91 -0.35 -4.46 -15.18
C LYS A 91 -1.28 -5.65 -15.48
N ARG A 92 -1.08 -6.74 -14.77
CA ARG A 92 -2.06 -7.83 -14.75
C ARG A 92 -3.23 -7.45 -13.83
N ILE A 93 -4.45 -7.77 -14.24
CA ILE A 93 -5.64 -7.70 -13.38
C ILE A 93 -5.50 -8.63 -12.17
N GLY A 94 -6.35 -8.46 -11.18
CA GLY A 94 -6.41 -9.33 -9.99
C GLY A 94 -5.65 -8.82 -8.77
N ARG A 95 -4.89 -7.71 -8.88
CA ARG A 95 -4.29 -7.00 -7.74
C ARG A 95 -4.29 -5.50 -7.99
N ALA A 96 -4.66 -4.71 -6.97
CA ALA A 96 -4.43 -3.27 -7.01
C ALA A 96 -2.93 -2.97 -6.92
N GLU A 97 -2.42 -2.02 -7.71
CA GLU A 97 -1.04 -1.57 -7.61
C GLU A 97 -0.97 -0.19 -6.98
N TYR A 98 -0.08 -0.04 -6.01
CA TYR A 98 0.24 1.23 -5.36
C TYR A 98 1.65 1.64 -5.73
N LEU A 99 1.75 2.57 -6.67
CA LEU A 99 3.03 3.06 -7.18
C LEU A 99 3.41 4.36 -6.47
N ARG A 100 4.67 4.50 -6.13
CA ARG A 100 5.21 5.78 -5.62
C ARG A 100 5.17 6.81 -6.72
N ALA A 101 4.67 7.99 -6.44
CA ALA A 101 4.47 9.02 -7.43
C ALA A 101 4.86 10.41 -6.91
N LYS A 102 5.18 11.30 -7.84
CA LYS A 102 5.37 12.73 -7.62
C LYS A 102 4.29 13.50 -8.34
N ILE A 103 3.91 14.63 -7.75
CA ILE A 103 3.07 15.63 -8.39
C ILE A 103 4.00 16.57 -9.17
N ILE A 104 3.72 16.75 -10.44
CA ILE A 104 4.39 17.70 -11.31
C ILE A 104 3.39 18.80 -11.66
N ASN A 105 3.78 20.03 -11.43
CA ASN A 105 3.01 21.21 -11.79
C ASN A 105 3.60 21.87 -13.04
N ASN A 106 2.75 22.27 -13.97
CA ASN A 106 3.11 23.07 -15.14
C ASN A 106 1.99 24.08 -15.44
N ASP A 107 2.17 24.88 -16.49
CA ASP A 107 1.21 25.93 -16.88
C ASP A 107 -0.20 25.38 -17.23
N ASN A 108 -0.30 24.09 -17.56
CA ASN A 108 -1.55 23.41 -17.90
C ASN A 108 -2.20 22.66 -16.71
N GLY A 109 -1.61 22.78 -15.50
CA GLY A 109 -2.12 22.14 -14.29
C GLY A 109 -1.17 21.10 -13.68
N SER A 110 -1.73 20.27 -12.82
CA SER A 110 -0.97 19.26 -12.06
C SER A 110 -1.24 17.87 -12.61
N PHE A 111 -0.21 17.05 -12.69
CA PHE A 111 -0.29 15.64 -13.06
C PHE A 111 0.69 14.80 -12.22
N ILE A 112 0.50 13.48 -12.21
CA ILE A 112 1.35 12.56 -11.46
C ILE A 112 2.30 11.80 -12.36
N THR A 113 3.53 11.60 -11.88
CA THR A 113 4.54 10.73 -12.51
C THR A 113 5.01 9.65 -11.55
N ILE A 114 5.39 8.49 -12.08
CA ILE A 114 5.97 7.42 -11.26
C ILE A 114 7.33 7.85 -10.73
N HIS A 115 7.55 7.66 -9.43
CA HIS A 115 8.83 7.92 -8.78
C HIS A 115 9.57 6.62 -8.42
N GLY A 116 10.87 6.59 -8.73
CA GLY A 116 11.75 5.45 -8.44
C GLY A 116 11.70 4.34 -9.50
N ARG A 117 12.65 3.40 -9.38
CA ARG A 117 12.74 2.25 -10.31
C ARG A 117 11.72 1.18 -9.94
N LYS A 118 11.19 0.48 -10.95
CA LYS A 118 10.34 -0.71 -10.73
C LYS A 118 11.12 -1.74 -9.89
N GLY A 119 10.47 -2.29 -8.87
CA GLY A 119 11.04 -3.36 -8.03
C GLY A 119 12.04 -2.94 -6.96
N ALA A 120 12.36 -1.66 -6.82
CA ALA A 120 13.29 -1.22 -5.79
C ALA A 120 12.64 -1.25 -4.40
N GLY A 121 13.03 -2.21 -3.57
CA GLY A 121 12.74 -2.25 -2.13
C GLY A 121 13.52 -1.21 -1.31
N VAL A 122 14.00 -0.16 -1.96
CA VAL A 122 14.90 0.83 -1.36
C VAL A 122 14.08 1.93 -0.69
N ILE A 123 14.28 2.12 0.60
CA ILE A 123 13.59 3.15 1.42
C ILE A 123 13.74 4.55 0.81
N SER A 124 14.90 4.87 0.22
CA SER A 124 15.13 6.16 -0.44
C SER A 124 14.13 6.47 -1.56
N SER A 125 13.47 5.47 -2.12
CA SER A 125 12.40 5.67 -3.11
C SER A 125 11.09 6.17 -2.50
N LEU A 126 10.91 6.06 -1.19
CA LEU A 126 9.79 6.66 -0.46
C LEU A 126 10.07 8.13 -0.15
N THR A 127 11.31 8.48 0.24
CA THR A 127 11.65 9.83 0.65
C THR A 127 11.55 10.86 -0.47
N GLY A 128 11.67 10.42 -1.72
CA GLY A 128 11.54 11.29 -2.88
C GLY A 128 10.14 11.32 -3.52
N ALA A 129 9.17 10.56 -3.01
CA ALA A 129 7.81 10.53 -3.51
C ALA A 129 6.90 11.46 -2.69
N ASP A 130 5.90 12.05 -3.35
CA ASP A 130 4.88 12.88 -2.68
C ASP A 130 3.71 12.03 -2.17
N GLY A 131 3.55 10.81 -2.70
CA GLY A 131 2.48 9.91 -2.32
C GLY A 131 2.47 8.60 -3.11
N LEU A 132 1.33 7.92 -3.03
CA LEU A 132 1.03 6.72 -3.80
C LEU A 132 -0.06 7.01 -4.83
N VAL A 133 0.09 6.48 -6.03
CA VAL A 133 -1.01 6.38 -6.99
C VAL A 133 -1.58 4.97 -6.94
N GLU A 134 -2.91 4.89 -6.84
CA GLU A 134 -3.65 3.63 -6.88
C GLU A 134 -4.05 3.32 -8.31
N ILE A 135 -3.68 2.12 -8.78
CA ILE A 135 -4.19 1.53 -10.00
C ILE A 135 -5.12 0.39 -9.60
N PRO A 136 -6.44 0.49 -9.85
CA PRO A 136 -7.43 -0.45 -9.38
C PRO A 136 -7.15 -1.91 -9.79
N LEU A 137 -7.72 -2.83 -9.05
CA LEU A 137 -7.56 -4.28 -9.23
C LEU A 137 -7.95 -4.73 -10.64
N GLU A 138 -9.04 -4.19 -11.17
CA GLU A 138 -9.63 -4.50 -12.47
C GLU A 138 -8.99 -3.73 -13.64
N CYS A 139 -8.19 -2.70 -13.37
CA CYS A 139 -7.52 -1.93 -14.40
C CYS A 139 -6.31 -2.71 -14.94
N GLU A 140 -6.22 -2.87 -16.24
CA GLU A 140 -5.09 -3.51 -16.94
C GLU A 140 -4.13 -2.49 -17.54
N ILE A 141 -4.68 -1.42 -18.10
CA ILE A 141 -3.93 -0.39 -18.84
C ILE A 141 -4.28 0.98 -18.29
N VAL A 142 -3.27 1.75 -17.95
CA VAL A 142 -3.36 3.20 -17.71
C VAL A 142 -2.73 3.91 -18.87
N ARG A 143 -3.41 4.94 -19.37
CA ARG A 143 -2.88 5.84 -20.39
C ARG A 143 -2.62 7.22 -19.82
N LYS A 144 -1.65 7.89 -20.39
CA LYS A 144 -1.39 9.29 -20.06
C LYS A 144 -2.67 10.13 -20.19
N GLY A 145 -3.00 10.89 -19.16
CA GLY A 145 -4.23 11.68 -19.05
C GLY A 145 -5.35 11.00 -18.25
N ASP A 146 -5.31 9.70 -18.02
CA ASP A 146 -6.30 9.03 -17.18
C ASP A 146 -6.28 9.58 -15.76
N LEU A 147 -7.48 9.85 -15.20
CA LEU A 147 -7.62 10.31 -13.83
C LEU A 147 -7.42 9.16 -12.84
N LEU A 148 -6.37 9.24 -12.06
CA LEU A 148 -6.02 8.24 -11.06
C LEU A 148 -6.15 8.80 -9.64
N LYS A 149 -6.45 7.93 -8.70
CA LYS A 149 -6.52 8.23 -7.28
C LYS A 149 -5.10 8.35 -6.72
N PHE A 150 -4.76 9.51 -6.18
CA PHE A 150 -3.49 9.79 -5.53
C PHE A 150 -3.69 9.93 -4.02
N ILE A 151 -2.83 9.29 -3.26
CA ILE A 151 -2.83 9.22 -1.79
C ILE A 151 -1.58 9.94 -1.29
N PRO A 152 -1.63 11.20 -0.87
CA PRO A 152 -0.45 11.92 -0.42
C PRO A 152 0.16 11.35 0.86
N PHE A 153 1.50 11.45 0.98
CA PHE A 153 2.18 11.04 2.22
C PHE A 153 1.97 12.05 3.33
N ASN A 154 2.05 13.33 3.01
CA ASN A 154 1.91 14.44 3.94
C ASN A 154 0.52 15.08 3.77
N HIS A 155 -0.52 14.38 4.17
CA HIS A 155 -1.79 15.03 4.41
C HIS A 155 -1.84 15.38 5.90
N ILE A 156 -1.80 16.67 6.19
CA ILE A 156 -2.08 17.21 7.52
C ILE A 156 -3.61 17.21 7.68
N GLY A 157 -4.16 16.03 7.84
CA GLY A 157 -5.45 15.79 8.41
C GLY A 157 -5.18 15.15 9.75
N LEU A 158 -5.35 15.90 10.77
CA LEU A 158 -5.35 15.44 12.16
C LEU A 158 -6.36 14.34 12.35
#